data_14d99d035db926882d4f80ec3ea58af5
#
_entry.id   14d99d035db926882d4f80ec3ea58af5
#
_cell.length_a   1.000
_cell.length_b   1.000
_cell.length_c   1.000
_cell.angle_alpha   90.00
_cell.angle_beta   90.00
_cell.angle_gamma   90.00
#
_symmetry.space_group_name_H-M   'P 1'
#
loop_
_entity.id
_entity.type
_entity.pdbx_description
1 polymer ?
#
loop_
_entity_poly.entity_id
_entity_poly.type
_entity_poly.pdbx_seq_one_letter_code
_entity_poly.pdbx_strand_id
1 'polypeptide(L)'
;MFPSILFAQDGAFRYFVSFKDKANTTFSLNTPEEFLSQKTINKRELFAIPIDSTDLPVNIEYVTALQAAGLTIENKLKWFNGVVVSTFDNLLVESLNHQFIDTIIGFGSWQNSKTVGKKWNANYDVLDYGDAYNQLEMLGGNKLHEKGFSGEGMTIAVIDAGFYKVDELAVFSDLQNQILSTYDFVDGNSNVYDDHTHGMMVLSTMGGKGEMTGTAPD
;
A
#
# COMPACT_ATOMS: atom_id res chain seq x y z
N MET A 1 -24.80 -10.13 43.34
CA MET A 1 -24.35 -9.05 42.47
C MET A 1 -23.06 -9.51 41.83
N PHE A 2 -23.13 -10.07 40.62
CA PHE A 2 -21.94 -10.58 39.89
C PHE A 2 -21.34 -9.41 39.14
N PRO A 3 -20.01 -9.19 39.19
CA PRO A 3 -19.40 -8.20 38.37
C PRO A 3 -19.44 -8.69 36.91
N SER A 4 -20.01 -7.88 36.03
CA SER A 4 -19.93 -8.05 34.58
C SER A 4 -18.47 -7.95 34.21
N ILE A 5 -17.86 -9.09 33.82
CA ILE A 5 -16.56 -9.11 33.17
C ILE A 5 -16.79 -8.53 31.77
N LEU A 6 -16.46 -7.25 31.59
CA LEU A 6 -16.26 -6.71 30.25
C LEU A 6 -15.08 -7.47 29.63
N PHE A 7 -15.36 -8.32 28.64
CA PHE A 7 -14.33 -8.79 27.75
C PHE A 7 -13.79 -7.56 27.00
N ALA A 8 -12.56 -7.17 27.31
CA ALA A 8 -11.83 -6.24 26.50
C ALA A 8 -11.78 -6.80 25.09
N GLN A 9 -12.28 -6.08 24.09
CA GLN A 9 -12.05 -6.40 22.70
C GLN A 9 -10.55 -6.22 22.46
N ASP A 10 -9.85 -7.31 22.12
CA ASP A 10 -8.44 -7.29 21.73
C ASP A 10 -8.31 -6.62 20.35
N GLY A 11 -8.29 -5.29 20.32
CA GLY A 11 -8.08 -4.53 19.11
C GLY A 11 -8.42 -3.05 19.27
N ALA A 12 -7.52 -2.18 18.84
CA ALA A 12 -7.81 -0.76 18.77
C ALA A 12 -8.81 -0.47 17.65
N PHE A 13 -9.74 0.45 17.87
CA PHE A 13 -10.62 1.01 16.85
C PHE A 13 -9.79 1.89 15.92
N ARG A 14 -9.98 1.75 14.61
CA ARG A 14 -9.27 2.53 13.58
C ARG A 14 -10.24 3.42 12.83
N TYR A 15 -9.78 4.64 12.55
CA TYR A 15 -10.56 5.66 11.86
C TYR A 15 -9.68 6.41 10.87
N PHE A 16 -10.27 6.77 9.73
CA PHE A 16 -9.72 7.81 8.88
C PHE A 16 -10.33 9.15 9.27
N VAL A 17 -9.49 10.13 9.55
CA VAL A 17 -9.88 11.50 9.85
C VAL A 17 -9.38 12.38 8.71
N SER A 18 -10.30 12.93 7.90
CA SER A 18 -9.94 13.87 6.83
C SER A 18 -9.97 15.31 7.33
N PHE A 19 -9.13 16.13 6.75
CA PHE A 19 -9.00 17.55 7.05
C PHE A 19 -9.62 18.40 5.93
N LYS A 20 -10.22 19.52 6.28
CA LYS A 20 -10.85 20.44 5.33
C LYS A 20 -9.86 21.07 4.36
N ASP A 21 -8.65 21.35 4.82
CA ASP A 21 -7.63 22.07 4.08
C ASP A 21 -6.21 21.66 4.55
N LYS A 22 -5.21 22.27 3.92
CA LYS A 22 -3.80 22.23 4.31
C LYS A 22 -3.30 23.62 4.67
N ALA A 23 -4.19 24.48 5.17
CA ALA A 23 -3.87 25.86 5.52
C ALA A 23 -2.76 25.93 6.57
N ASN A 24 -2.01 27.05 6.55
CA ASN A 24 -0.92 27.31 7.48
C ASN A 24 0.19 26.23 7.50
N THR A 25 0.33 25.46 6.41
CA THR A 25 1.49 24.57 6.26
C THR A 25 2.79 25.38 6.18
N THR A 26 3.88 24.81 6.70
CA THR A 26 5.22 25.40 6.59
C THR A 26 5.84 25.20 5.20
N PHE A 27 5.24 24.35 4.36
CA PHE A 27 5.74 24.00 3.04
C PHE A 27 5.19 24.95 1.96
N SER A 28 6.01 25.25 0.96
CA SER A 28 5.66 26.09 -0.20
C SER A 28 5.72 25.30 -1.49
N LEU A 29 4.75 25.48 -2.37
CA LEU A 29 4.79 24.89 -3.73
C LEU A 29 5.99 25.40 -4.57
N ASN A 30 6.60 26.52 -4.17
CA ASN A 30 7.79 27.07 -4.84
C ASN A 30 9.10 26.36 -4.41
N THR A 31 9.06 25.53 -3.36
CA THR A 31 10.20 24.77 -2.85
C THR A 31 9.81 23.28 -2.72
N PRO A 32 9.44 22.60 -3.83
CA PRO A 32 8.90 21.25 -3.79
C PRO A 32 9.91 20.21 -3.26
N GLU A 33 11.19 20.47 -3.32
CA GLU A 33 12.27 19.65 -2.77
C GLU A 33 12.18 19.45 -1.26
N GLU A 34 11.45 20.31 -0.54
CA GLU A 34 11.23 20.17 0.91
C GLU A 34 10.26 19.04 1.26
N PHE A 35 9.42 18.59 0.32
CA PHE A 35 8.38 17.58 0.57
C PHE A 35 8.23 16.53 -0.54
N LEU A 36 8.91 16.67 -1.68
CA LEU A 36 8.99 15.68 -2.74
C LEU A 36 10.44 15.24 -2.96
N SER A 37 10.63 13.95 -3.28
CA SER A 37 11.95 13.48 -3.69
C SER A 37 12.32 14.02 -5.07
N GLN A 38 13.62 14.17 -5.35
CA GLN A 38 14.11 14.59 -6.66
C GLN A 38 13.61 13.68 -7.79
N LYS A 39 13.53 12.36 -7.52
CA LYS A 39 12.95 11.39 -8.47
C LYS A 39 11.50 11.74 -8.83
N THR A 40 10.70 12.15 -7.85
CA THR A 40 9.30 12.55 -8.06
C THR A 40 9.21 13.86 -8.86
N ILE A 41 10.05 14.84 -8.54
CA ILE A 41 10.11 16.13 -9.25
C ILE A 41 10.46 15.88 -10.72
N ASN A 42 11.55 15.17 -10.99
CA ASN A 42 12.00 14.86 -12.35
C ASN A 42 10.92 14.08 -13.15
N LYS A 43 10.22 13.14 -12.49
CA LYS A 43 9.13 12.39 -13.13
C LYS A 43 7.97 13.30 -13.51
N ARG A 44 7.59 14.25 -12.64
CA ARG A 44 6.52 15.22 -12.93
C ARG A 44 6.89 16.15 -14.06
N GLU A 45 8.14 16.64 -14.11
CA GLU A 45 8.66 17.44 -15.22
C GLU A 45 8.61 16.66 -16.53
N LEU A 46 9.10 15.41 -16.53
CA LEU A 46 9.12 14.56 -17.72
C LEU A 46 7.73 14.33 -18.31
N PHE A 47 6.71 14.17 -17.47
CA PHE A 47 5.34 13.90 -17.89
C PHE A 47 4.44 15.16 -17.88
N ALA A 48 5.02 16.34 -17.71
CA ALA A 48 4.31 17.62 -17.63
C ALA A 48 3.16 17.60 -16.60
N ILE A 49 3.37 16.95 -15.45
CA ILE A 49 2.41 16.89 -14.33
C ILE A 49 2.71 18.05 -13.39
N PRO A 50 1.80 19.01 -13.18
CA PRO A 50 2.04 20.13 -12.28
C PRO A 50 2.15 19.66 -10.83
N ILE A 51 2.97 20.36 -10.04
CA ILE A 51 3.00 20.24 -8.59
C ILE A 51 1.95 21.18 -8.04
N ASP A 52 1.03 20.68 -7.23
CA ASP A 52 -0.08 21.45 -6.69
C ASP A 52 -0.31 21.20 -5.19
N SER A 53 -1.37 21.80 -4.64
CA SER A 53 -1.69 21.70 -3.21
C SER A 53 -1.95 20.26 -2.71
N THR A 54 -2.29 19.34 -3.60
CA THR A 54 -2.49 17.91 -3.21
C THR A 54 -1.17 17.24 -2.85
N ASP A 55 -0.05 17.74 -3.37
CA ASP A 55 1.30 17.24 -3.07
C ASP A 55 1.84 17.68 -1.72
N LEU A 56 1.31 18.75 -1.15
CA LEU A 56 1.71 19.22 0.17
C LEU A 56 1.43 18.16 1.22
N PRO A 57 2.30 17.97 2.22
CA PRO A 57 2.02 17.15 3.39
C PRO A 57 0.75 17.59 4.12
N VAL A 58 0.16 16.69 4.90
CA VAL A 58 -0.93 17.06 5.81
C VAL A 58 -0.41 18.05 6.86
N ASN A 59 -1.29 18.96 7.31
CA ASN A 59 -0.89 19.98 8.29
C ASN A 59 -0.47 19.32 9.60
N ILE A 60 0.75 19.60 10.03
CA ILE A 60 1.33 19.01 11.24
C ILE A 60 0.64 19.47 12.53
N GLU A 61 0.09 20.70 12.54
CA GLU A 61 -0.65 21.22 13.70
C GLU A 61 -1.93 20.41 13.91
N TYR A 62 -2.63 20.03 12.82
CA TYR A 62 -3.83 19.19 12.91
C TYR A 62 -3.49 17.79 13.41
N VAL A 63 -2.40 17.20 12.94
CA VAL A 63 -1.89 15.93 13.42
C VAL A 63 -1.56 15.99 14.90
N THR A 64 -0.85 17.04 15.33
CA THR A 64 -0.47 17.25 16.73
C THR A 64 -1.68 17.44 17.63
N ALA A 65 -2.71 18.15 17.14
CA ALA A 65 -3.95 18.32 17.89
C ALA A 65 -4.69 16.99 18.13
N LEU A 66 -4.72 16.10 17.15
CA LEU A 66 -5.30 14.77 17.32
C LEU A 66 -4.49 13.89 18.28
N GLN A 67 -3.14 13.98 18.24
CA GLN A 67 -2.29 13.30 19.22
C GLN A 67 -2.52 13.83 20.65
N ALA A 68 -2.64 15.15 20.81
CA ALA A 68 -2.94 15.78 22.09
C ALA A 68 -4.33 15.39 22.63
N ALA A 69 -5.27 15.09 21.73
CA ALA A 69 -6.58 14.53 22.09
C ALA A 69 -6.52 13.04 22.51
N GLY A 70 -5.36 12.39 22.47
CA GLY A 70 -5.17 11.00 22.90
C GLY A 70 -5.26 9.95 21.79
N LEU A 71 -5.26 10.36 20.52
CA LEU A 71 -5.28 9.44 19.40
C LEU A 71 -3.86 9.04 18.98
N THR A 72 -3.67 7.79 18.63
CA THR A 72 -2.42 7.31 18.00
C THR A 72 -2.51 7.55 16.50
N ILE A 73 -1.52 8.22 15.92
CA ILE A 73 -1.44 8.43 14.47
C ILE A 73 -0.71 7.23 13.86
N GLU A 74 -1.39 6.45 13.06
CA GLU A 74 -0.81 5.31 12.36
C GLU A 74 -0.24 5.71 11.00
N ASN A 75 -1.00 6.47 10.20
CA ASN A 75 -0.58 6.87 8.86
C ASN A 75 -1.01 8.30 8.53
N LYS A 76 -0.20 8.99 7.72
CA LYS A 76 -0.51 10.30 7.15
C LYS A 76 -0.74 10.16 5.65
N LEU A 77 -1.92 10.55 5.19
CA LEU A 77 -2.39 10.35 3.81
C LEU A 77 -2.49 11.69 3.10
N LYS A 78 -1.39 12.15 2.47
CA LYS A 78 -1.29 13.50 1.92
C LYS A 78 -2.32 13.80 0.83
N TRP A 79 -2.59 12.85 -0.07
CA TRP A 79 -3.54 13.05 -1.17
C TRP A 79 -5.01 13.01 -0.72
N PHE A 80 -5.31 12.26 0.33
CA PHE A 80 -6.63 12.24 0.97
C PHE A 80 -6.79 13.35 2.01
N ASN A 81 -5.73 14.13 2.23
CA ASN A 81 -5.66 15.19 3.22
C ASN A 81 -6.17 14.76 4.59
N GLY A 82 -5.61 13.72 5.14
CA GLY A 82 -6.05 13.17 6.41
C GLY A 82 -5.06 12.21 7.03
N VAL A 83 -5.48 11.56 8.10
CA VAL A 83 -4.69 10.60 8.85
C VAL A 83 -5.50 9.36 9.20
N VAL A 84 -4.83 8.21 9.29
CA VAL A 84 -5.37 7.04 9.98
C VAL A 84 -4.97 7.13 11.44
N VAL A 85 -5.96 7.00 12.31
CA VAL A 85 -5.77 7.03 13.76
C VAL A 85 -6.29 5.77 14.39
N SER A 86 -5.72 5.39 15.53
CA SER A 86 -6.26 4.32 16.39
C SER A 86 -6.45 4.79 17.82
N THR A 87 -7.42 4.16 18.49
CA THR A 87 -7.71 4.35 19.91
C THR A 87 -8.37 3.12 20.50
N PHE A 88 -8.19 2.89 21.79
CA PHE A 88 -8.96 1.89 22.55
C PHE A 88 -10.28 2.45 23.12
N ASP A 89 -10.50 3.75 22.99
CA ASP A 89 -11.72 4.44 23.43
C ASP A 89 -12.41 5.09 22.22
N ASN A 90 -13.50 4.48 21.75
CA ASN A 90 -14.28 5.01 20.63
C ASN A 90 -15.02 6.30 20.98
N LEU A 91 -15.36 6.53 22.26
CA LEU A 91 -16.00 7.76 22.70
C LEU A 91 -15.10 8.98 22.50
N LEU A 92 -13.79 8.76 22.53
CA LEU A 92 -12.82 9.80 22.27
C LEU A 92 -12.96 10.37 20.87
N VAL A 93 -13.20 9.52 19.86
CA VAL A 93 -13.42 9.95 18.48
C VAL A 93 -14.75 10.68 18.31
N GLU A 94 -15.81 10.21 18.98
CA GLU A 94 -17.12 10.87 18.97
C GLU A 94 -17.09 12.26 19.62
N SER A 95 -16.16 12.48 20.56
CA SER A 95 -15.97 13.76 21.25
C SER A 95 -15.12 14.76 20.47
N LEU A 96 -14.48 14.37 19.36
CA LEU A 96 -13.64 15.26 18.57
C LEU A 96 -14.47 16.39 17.96
N ASN A 97 -14.16 17.62 18.35
CA ASN A 97 -14.81 18.82 17.85
C ASN A 97 -13.78 19.85 17.39
N HIS A 98 -12.96 19.47 16.41
CA HIS A 98 -11.99 20.37 15.81
C HIS A 98 -12.52 20.94 14.50
N GLN A 99 -12.44 22.27 14.34
CA GLN A 99 -12.96 22.95 13.14
C GLN A 99 -12.27 22.52 11.85
N PHE A 100 -11.04 22.03 11.93
CA PHE A 100 -10.27 21.54 10.78
C PHE A 100 -10.67 20.14 10.30
N ILE A 101 -11.43 19.38 11.09
CA ILE A 101 -11.92 18.06 10.67
C ILE A 101 -13.06 18.22 9.67
N ASP A 102 -12.97 17.50 8.55
CA ASP A 102 -14.02 17.40 7.54
C ASP A 102 -14.90 16.16 7.78
N THR A 103 -14.31 14.99 7.78
CA THR A 103 -15.04 13.72 7.92
C THR A 103 -14.26 12.73 8.77
N ILE A 104 -14.97 11.86 9.50
CA ILE A 104 -14.41 10.74 10.24
C ILE A 104 -15.08 9.45 9.73
N ILE A 105 -14.29 8.48 9.31
CA ILE A 105 -14.75 7.18 8.79
C ILE A 105 -14.13 6.07 9.64
N GLY A 106 -14.97 5.26 10.29
CA GLY A 106 -14.51 4.08 11.03
C GLY A 106 -14.29 2.88 10.09
N PHE A 107 -13.19 2.16 10.27
CA PHE A 107 -12.89 0.94 9.51
C PHE A 107 -13.47 -0.34 10.13
N GLY A 108 -14.09 -0.24 11.31
CA GLY A 108 -14.51 -1.40 12.11
C GLY A 108 -13.33 -2.10 12.80
N SER A 109 -13.62 -3.15 13.54
CA SER A 109 -12.60 -4.02 14.11
C SER A 109 -12.21 -5.09 13.09
N TRP A 110 -10.95 -5.10 12.66
CA TRP A 110 -10.42 -6.09 11.73
C TRP A 110 -10.16 -7.40 12.48
N GLN A 111 -10.78 -8.50 12.05
CA GLN A 111 -10.40 -9.84 12.47
C GLN A 111 -9.67 -10.54 11.30
N ASN A 112 -8.43 -10.96 11.55
CA ASN A 112 -7.61 -11.70 10.60
C ASN A 112 -8.26 -13.06 10.29
N SER A 113 -8.77 -13.28 9.09
CA SER A 113 -9.19 -14.60 8.61
C SER A 113 -8.21 -15.10 7.55
N LYS A 114 -7.41 -16.11 7.92
CA LYS A 114 -6.50 -16.80 6.99
C LYS A 114 -7.28 -17.75 6.11
N THR A 115 -7.37 -17.49 4.81
CA THR A 115 -7.95 -18.41 3.83
C THR A 115 -6.86 -18.94 2.90
N VAL A 116 -6.63 -20.24 2.91
CA VAL A 116 -5.66 -20.94 2.03
C VAL A 116 -6.38 -21.38 0.76
N GLY A 117 -5.96 -20.87 -0.39
CA GLY A 117 -6.51 -21.21 -1.72
C GLY A 117 -5.88 -22.47 -2.32
N LYS A 118 -6.63 -23.16 -3.19
CA LYS A 118 -6.25 -24.43 -3.84
C LYS A 118 -5.40 -24.21 -5.10
N LYS A 119 -4.45 -25.12 -5.28
CA LYS A 119 -3.45 -25.18 -6.34
C LYS A 119 -4.04 -25.67 -7.68
N TRP A 120 -3.65 -25.08 -8.80
CA TRP A 120 -3.96 -25.51 -10.16
C TRP A 120 -2.72 -26.15 -10.79
N ASN A 121 -2.89 -27.25 -11.55
CA ASN A 121 -1.84 -27.87 -12.36
C ASN A 121 -2.26 -27.85 -13.83
N ALA A 122 -1.39 -27.36 -14.70
CA ALA A 122 -1.46 -27.58 -16.13
C ALA A 122 -0.05 -27.64 -16.73
N ASN A 123 0.22 -28.63 -17.58
CA ASN A 123 1.47 -28.80 -18.29
C ASN A 123 1.33 -28.28 -19.71
N TYR A 124 2.20 -27.37 -20.11
CA TYR A 124 2.45 -27.05 -21.54
C TYR A 124 3.89 -26.57 -21.74
N ASP A 125 4.58 -27.24 -22.68
CA ASP A 125 5.88 -26.84 -23.22
C ASP A 125 5.65 -25.91 -24.40
N VAL A 126 5.94 -24.61 -24.28
CA VAL A 126 6.40 -23.78 -25.43
C VAL A 126 6.99 -22.47 -24.90
N LEU A 127 8.32 -22.28 -25.14
CA LEU A 127 9.06 -21.04 -24.88
C LEU A 127 9.05 -20.55 -23.43
N ASP A 128 10.03 -19.83 -23.02
CA ASP A 128 10.37 -19.28 -21.70
C ASP A 128 9.24 -18.71 -20.79
N TYR A 129 7.98 -18.83 -21.18
CA TYR A 129 6.81 -18.33 -20.43
C TYR A 129 6.14 -19.39 -19.55
N GLY A 130 6.46 -20.67 -19.73
CA GLY A 130 5.89 -21.76 -18.96
C GLY A 130 4.36 -21.72 -18.91
N ASP A 131 3.80 -21.93 -17.74
CA ASP A 131 2.34 -21.98 -17.51
C ASP A 131 1.62 -20.62 -17.78
N ALA A 132 2.36 -19.51 -17.90
CA ALA A 132 1.81 -18.19 -18.18
C ALA A 132 1.64 -17.88 -19.70
N TYR A 133 2.08 -18.77 -20.60
CA TYR A 133 2.08 -18.49 -22.04
C TYR A 133 0.72 -18.02 -22.59
N ASN A 134 -0.32 -18.78 -22.31
CA ASN A 134 -1.64 -18.48 -22.84
C ASN A 134 -2.20 -17.13 -22.38
N GLN A 135 -1.95 -16.78 -21.10
CA GLN A 135 -2.40 -15.50 -20.53
C GLN A 135 -1.63 -14.32 -21.15
N LEU A 136 -0.31 -14.48 -21.34
CA LEU A 136 0.53 -13.46 -21.96
C LEU A 136 0.20 -13.28 -23.44
N GLU A 137 0.06 -14.38 -24.19
CA GLU A 137 -0.27 -14.34 -25.62
C GLU A 137 -1.64 -13.70 -25.88
N MET A 138 -2.65 -14.06 -25.07
CA MET A 138 -4.00 -13.49 -25.17
C MET A 138 -4.03 -11.98 -25.07
N LEU A 139 -3.13 -11.41 -24.25
CA LEU A 139 -2.95 -9.96 -24.06
C LEU A 139 -1.92 -9.35 -25.03
N GLY A 140 -1.23 -10.16 -25.83
CA GLY A 140 -0.13 -9.72 -26.69
C GLY A 140 1.14 -9.36 -25.94
N GLY A 141 1.31 -9.81 -24.70
CA GLY A 141 2.46 -9.54 -23.84
C GLY A 141 3.78 -10.08 -24.43
N ASN A 142 3.74 -11.28 -25.01
CA ASN A 142 4.87 -11.85 -25.75
C ASN A 142 5.40 -10.91 -26.85
N LYS A 143 4.51 -10.25 -27.59
CA LYS A 143 4.88 -9.28 -28.64
C LYS A 143 5.50 -7.99 -28.08
N LEU A 144 5.17 -7.62 -26.86
CA LEU A 144 5.81 -6.51 -26.15
C LEU A 144 7.21 -6.89 -25.71
N HIS A 145 7.40 -8.10 -25.18
CA HIS A 145 8.70 -8.62 -24.79
C HIS A 145 9.65 -8.76 -26.00
N GLU A 146 9.16 -9.25 -27.16
CA GLU A 146 9.91 -9.30 -28.43
C GLU A 146 10.41 -7.92 -28.87
N LYS A 147 9.72 -6.84 -28.47
CA LYS A 147 10.13 -5.45 -28.75
C LYS A 147 10.97 -4.82 -27.64
N GLY A 148 11.34 -5.59 -26.62
CA GLY A 148 12.15 -5.14 -25.49
C GLY A 148 11.37 -4.43 -24.38
N PHE A 149 10.03 -4.54 -24.33
CA PHE A 149 9.22 -3.97 -23.28
C PHE A 149 8.92 -5.04 -22.22
N SER A 150 9.81 -5.22 -21.27
CA SER A 150 9.75 -6.25 -20.21
C SER A 150 9.59 -5.67 -18.79
N GLY A 151 9.46 -4.34 -18.66
CA GLY A 151 9.34 -3.65 -17.38
C GLY A 151 10.61 -2.96 -16.91
N GLU A 152 11.75 -3.13 -17.60
CA GLU A 152 13.03 -2.57 -17.20
C GLU A 152 12.95 -1.07 -16.87
N GLY A 153 13.48 -0.68 -15.71
CA GLY A 153 13.49 0.71 -15.24
C GLY A 153 12.14 1.22 -14.71
N MET A 154 11.07 0.42 -14.76
CA MET A 154 9.76 0.80 -14.22
C MET A 154 9.66 0.45 -12.73
N THR A 155 8.94 1.27 -11.98
CA THR A 155 8.65 1.00 -10.57
C THR A 155 7.15 0.76 -10.43
N ILE A 156 6.79 -0.41 -9.89
CA ILE A 156 5.40 -0.84 -9.66
C ILE A 156 5.18 -0.91 -8.14
N ALA A 157 4.08 -0.35 -7.66
CA ALA A 157 3.61 -0.57 -6.31
C ALA A 157 2.45 -1.58 -6.35
N VAL A 158 2.58 -2.66 -5.60
CA VAL A 158 1.52 -3.66 -5.43
C VAL A 158 0.96 -3.50 -4.01
N ILE A 159 -0.34 -3.28 -3.91
CA ILE A 159 -1.06 -3.13 -2.64
C ILE A 159 -2.05 -4.28 -2.56
N ASP A 160 -1.82 -5.16 -1.60
CA ASP A 160 -2.60 -6.40 -1.47
C ASP A 160 -2.67 -6.86 -0.01
N ALA A 161 -3.34 -7.99 0.23
CA ALA A 161 -3.58 -8.54 1.56
C ALA A 161 -2.37 -9.24 2.20
N GLY A 162 -1.27 -9.42 1.47
CA GLY A 162 -0.04 -10.07 1.91
C GLY A 162 0.69 -10.72 0.74
N PHE A 163 1.97 -11.01 0.93
CA PHE A 163 2.90 -11.51 -0.09
C PHE A 163 3.60 -12.79 0.40
N TYR A 164 2.80 -13.76 0.85
CA TYR A 164 3.27 -14.97 1.52
C TYR A 164 4.44 -15.62 0.77
N LYS A 165 5.59 -15.74 1.44
CA LYS A 165 6.83 -16.39 0.98
C LYS A 165 7.42 -15.84 -0.33
N VAL A 166 7.16 -14.61 -0.70
CA VAL A 166 7.81 -13.98 -1.87
C VAL A 166 9.32 -13.93 -1.69
N ASP A 167 9.80 -13.77 -0.48
CA ASP A 167 11.21 -13.77 -0.09
C ASP A 167 11.89 -15.16 -0.16
N GLU A 168 11.12 -16.26 -0.24
CA GLU A 168 11.64 -17.64 -0.24
C GLU A 168 11.44 -18.37 -1.59
N LEU A 169 10.40 -18.02 -2.34
CA LEU A 169 9.99 -18.76 -3.54
C LEU A 169 10.91 -18.48 -4.73
N ALA A 170 11.38 -19.55 -5.37
CA ALA A 170 12.32 -19.49 -6.49
C ALA A 170 11.82 -18.66 -7.69
N VAL A 171 10.49 -18.63 -7.93
CA VAL A 171 9.87 -17.83 -8.99
C VAL A 171 10.09 -16.32 -8.82
N PHE A 172 10.48 -15.86 -7.65
CA PHE A 172 10.78 -14.47 -7.33
C PHE A 172 12.27 -14.20 -7.09
N SER A 173 13.17 -15.18 -7.32
CA SER A 173 14.60 -15.04 -7.02
C SER A 173 15.24 -13.79 -7.66
N ASP A 174 14.87 -13.48 -8.89
CA ASP A 174 15.38 -12.30 -9.61
C ASP A 174 14.74 -10.99 -9.08
N LEU A 175 13.45 -11.07 -8.73
CA LEU A 175 12.69 -9.94 -8.21
C LEU A 175 13.11 -9.53 -6.79
N GLN A 176 13.57 -10.48 -5.95
CA GLN A 176 13.94 -10.19 -4.55
C GLN A 176 14.95 -9.06 -4.43
N ASN A 177 15.92 -8.98 -5.35
CA ASN A 177 16.92 -7.91 -5.39
C ASN A 177 16.38 -6.58 -5.93
N GLN A 178 15.16 -6.56 -6.46
CA GLN A 178 14.51 -5.39 -7.06
C GLN A 178 13.43 -4.80 -6.13
N ILE A 179 13.09 -5.47 -5.03
CA ILE A 179 12.13 -4.97 -4.05
C ILE A 179 12.71 -3.74 -3.35
N LEU A 180 12.14 -2.58 -3.62
CA LEU A 180 12.63 -1.30 -3.08
C LEU A 180 12.21 -1.07 -1.63
N SER A 181 11.00 -1.50 -1.26
CA SER A 181 10.43 -1.34 0.09
C SER A 181 9.20 -2.21 0.25
N THR A 182 8.95 -2.63 1.48
CA THR A 182 7.73 -3.30 1.93
C THR A 182 7.17 -2.58 3.15
N TYR A 183 5.86 -2.61 3.32
CA TYR A 183 5.21 -2.09 4.52
C TYR A 183 3.86 -2.75 4.74
N ASP A 184 3.65 -3.29 5.94
CA ASP A 184 2.38 -3.77 6.42
C ASP A 184 1.63 -2.65 7.16
N PHE A 185 0.53 -2.19 6.56
CA PHE A 185 -0.31 -1.12 7.13
C PHE A 185 -1.22 -1.60 8.26
N VAL A 186 -1.36 -2.92 8.46
CA VAL A 186 -2.17 -3.51 9.52
C VAL A 186 -1.35 -3.64 10.80
N ASP A 187 -0.15 -4.21 10.70
CA ASP A 187 0.73 -4.46 11.83
C ASP A 187 1.77 -3.35 12.05
N GLY A 188 1.85 -2.37 11.12
CA GLY A 188 2.72 -1.21 11.24
C GLY A 188 4.21 -1.53 11.15
N ASN A 189 4.58 -2.55 10.40
CA ASN A 189 5.96 -3.01 10.24
C ASN A 189 6.31 -3.28 8.76
N SER A 190 7.51 -3.78 8.48
CA SER A 190 7.96 -4.05 7.11
C SER A 190 7.81 -5.51 6.67
N ASN A 191 7.32 -6.40 7.54
CA ASN A 191 7.10 -7.79 7.17
C ASN A 191 5.75 -7.97 6.49
N VAL A 192 5.75 -8.43 5.25
CA VAL A 192 4.56 -8.70 4.43
C VAL A 192 4.52 -10.16 3.95
N TYR A 193 5.49 -10.98 4.39
CA TYR A 193 5.73 -12.32 3.84
C TYR A 193 5.06 -13.46 4.61
N ASP A 194 4.52 -13.17 5.78
CA ASP A 194 3.85 -14.17 6.63
C ASP A 194 2.31 -14.18 6.45
N ASP A 195 1.80 -13.22 5.66
CA ASP A 195 0.38 -13.01 5.50
C ASP A 195 -0.22 -13.74 4.28
N HIS A 196 -1.27 -13.17 3.71
CA HIS A 196 -2.12 -13.80 2.71
C HIS A 196 -1.38 -14.10 1.40
N THR A 197 -1.75 -15.19 0.72
CA THR A 197 -1.15 -15.63 -0.55
C THR A 197 -1.60 -14.83 -1.77
N HIS A 198 -2.64 -14.00 -1.67
CA HIS A 198 -3.23 -13.33 -2.83
C HIS A 198 -2.24 -12.36 -3.51
N GLY A 199 -1.59 -11.48 -2.76
CA GLY A 199 -0.59 -10.55 -3.32
C GLY A 199 0.62 -11.26 -3.92
N MET A 200 1.03 -12.41 -3.36
CA MET A 200 2.05 -13.28 -3.95
C MET A 200 1.60 -13.78 -5.34
N MET A 201 0.34 -14.26 -5.47
CA MET A 201 -0.21 -14.69 -6.75
C MET A 201 -0.31 -13.54 -7.76
N VAL A 202 -0.77 -12.36 -7.33
CA VAL A 202 -0.82 -11.15 -8.18
C VAL A 202 0.59 -10.76 -8.62
N LEU A 203 1.56 -10.73 -7.71
CA LEU A 203 2.94 -10.39 -8.02
C LEU A 203 3.58 -11.36 -9.02
N SER A 204 3.26 -12.67 -8.93
CA SER A 204 3.78 -13.67 -9.86
C SER A 204 3.34 -13.44 -11.30
N THR A 205 2.13 -12.89 -11.52
CA THR A 205 1.65 -12.56 -12.89
C THR A 205 2.39 -11.38 -13.52
N MET A 206 3.08 -10.57 -12.71
CA MET A 206 3.87 -9.43 -13.18
C MET A 206 5.37 -9.75 -13.22
N GLY A 207 5.96 -10.08 -12.08
CA GLY A 207 7.40 -10.21 -11.91
C GLY A 207 7.89 -11.65 -11.68
N GLY A 208 7.05 -12.67 -11.87
CA GLY A 208 7.49 -14.06 -11.79
C GLY A 208 8.44 -14.42 -12.92
N LYS A 209 9.46 -15.28 -12.63
CA LYS A 209 10.43 -15.76 -13.61
C LYS A 209 10.82 -17.22 -13.31
N GLY A 210 10.95 -18.05 -14.35
CA GLY A 210 11.26 -19.47 -14.22
C GLY A 210 10.18 -20.38 -14.77
N GLU A 211 9.49 -21.16 -13.94
CA GLU A 211 8.39 -22.04 -14.40
C GLU A 211 7.22 -21.27 -15.00
N MET A 212 7.12 -19.99 -14.71
CA MET A 212 6.20 -19.04 -15.33
C MET A 212 6.89 -17.68 -15.44
N THR A 213 6.66 -16.98 -16.54
CA THR A 213 7.18 -15.62 -16.75
C THR A 213 6.02 -14.63 -16.73
N GLY A 214 6.14 -13.60 -15.91
CA GLY A 214 5.15 -12.54 -15.76
C GLY A 214 5.18 -11.54 -16.92
N THR A 215 4.33 -10.50 -16.81
CA THR A 215 4.19 -9.45 -17.83
C THR A 215 5.26 -8.36 -17.76
N ALA A 216 6.00 -8.27 -16.66
CA ALA A 216 7.07 -7.31 -16.40
C ALA A 216 8.19 -8.00 -15.59
N PRO A 217 8.92 -8.98 -16.21
CA PRO A 217 9.88 -9.81 -15.48
C PRO A 217 11.22 -9.13 -15.18
N ASP A 218 11.51 -7.90 -15.74
CA ASP A 218 12.81 -7.20 -15.64
C ASP A 218 12.71 -5.85 -14.90
#